data_57d36d4198c91018d34971b7cf4487df
#
_entry.id   57d36d4198c91018d34971b7cf4487df
#
_cell.length_a   1.000
_cell.length_b   1.000
_cell.length_c   1.000
_cell.angle_alpha   90.00
_cell.angle_beta   90.00
_cell.angle_gamma   90.00
#
_symmetry.space_group_name_H-M   'P 1'
#
loop_
_entity.id
_entity.type
_entity.pdbx_description
1 polymer ?
#
loop_
_entity_poly.entity_id
_entity_poly.type
_entity_poly.pdbx_seq_one_letter_code
_entity_poly.pdbx_strand_id
1 'polypeptide(L)'
;MNKKTIWITGGSTGIGKALALKFANEGWNVAISARRENLLKEIADTNANISPFPLDVTDKTKCKQVFEEIKNKFENIDICFFSTGTWNPKKEKDIDIGQMEEVFKVNFFGTVNSIKAVEEYFLSLIHI
;
A
#
# COMPACT_ATOMS: atom_id res chain seq x y z
N MET A 1 23.98 -10.32 -1.68
CA MET A 1 23.32 -9.22 -0.95
C MET A 1 21.81 -9.35 -1.09
N ASN A 2 21.09 -9.16 0.00
CA ASN A 2 19.64 -9.22 -0.04
C ASN A 2 19.08 -8.00 -0.77
N LYS A 3 18.10 -8.24 -1.64
CA LYS A 3 17.36 -7.13 -2.27
C LYS A 3 16.63 -6.34 -1.18
N LYS A 4 16.53 -5.05 -1.38
CA LYS A 4 15.66 -4.20 -0.56
C LYS A 4 14.22 -4.36 -0.99
N THR A 5 13.30 -4.15 -0.07
CA THR A 5 11.87 -4.34 -0.29
C THR A 5 11.10 -3.07 0.06
N ILE A 6 10.17 -2.69 -0.80
CA ILE A 6 9.22 -1.60 -0.56
C ILE A 6 7.79 -2.14 -0.65
N TRP A 7 6.95 -1.71 0.30
CA TRP A 7 5.52 -1.94 0.25
C TRP A 7 4.80 -0.64 -0.08
N ILE A 8 3.98 -0.64 -1.12
CA ILE A 8 3.25 0.53 -1.59
C ILE A 8 1.75 0.25 -1.53
N THR A 9 1.02 0.99 -0.69
CA THR A 9 -0.45 1.00 -0.75
C THR A 9 -0.89 2.05 -1.77
N GLY A 10 -2.03 1.83 -2.43
CA GLY A 10 -2.44 2.68 -3.55
C GLY A 10 -1.56 2.47 -4.78
N GLY A 11 -1.02 1.26 -4.93
CA GLY A 11 -0.04 0.94 -5.97
C GLY A 11 -0.61 0.71 -7.37
N SER A 12 -1.93 0.73 -7.55
CA SER A 12 -2.55 0.41 -8.84
C SER A 12 -2.69 1.61 -9.79
N THR A 13 -2.56 2.83 -9.30
CA THR A 13 -2.74 4.06 -10.09
C THR A 13 -1.82 5.17 -9.60
N GLY A 14 -1.70 6.22 -10.40
CA GLY A 14 -1.06 7.48 -10.03
C GLY A 14 0.37 7.35 -9.50
N ILE A 15 0.64 8.04 -8.41
CA ILE A 15 1.97 8.11 -7.80
C ILE A 15 2.43 6.72 -7.32
N GLY A 16 1.54 5.96 -6.70
CA GLY A 16 1.89 4.62 -6.21
C GLY A 16 2.32 3.68 -7.33
N LYS A 17 1.60 3.69 -8.46
CA LYS A 17 1.98 2.89 -9.63
C LYS A 17 3.32 3.34 -10.20
N ALA A 18 3.53 4.65 -10.34
CA ALA A 18 4.79 5.20 -10.88
C ALA A 18 5.99 4.80 -10.01
N LEU A 19 5.83 4.88 -8.67
CA LEU A 19 6.87 4.44 -7.74
C LEU A 19 7.13 2.95 -7.84
N ALA A 20 6.08 2.13 -7.94
CA ALA A 20 6.23 0.69 -8.05
C ALA A 20 7.11 0.31 -9.26
N LEU A 21 6.83 0.92 -10.41
CA LEU A 21 7.60 0.68 -11.63
C LEU A 21 9.04 1.16 -11.49
N LYS A 22 9.25 2.32 -10.88
CA LYS A 22 10.59 2.90 -10.67
C LYS A 22 11.45 2.01 -9.78
N PHE A 23 10.92 1.62 -8.61
CA PHE A 23 11.66 0.76 -7.68
C PHE A 23 11.92 -0.64 -8.27
N ALA A 24 10.94 -1.20 -8.97
CA ALA A 24 11.12 -2.50 -9.61
C ALA A 24 12.22 -2.46 -10.67
N ASN A 25 12.28 -1.40 -11.47
CA ASN A 25 13.31 -1.23 -12.48
C ASN A 25 14.70 -1.02 -11.87
N GLU A 26 14.77 -0.57 -10.64
CA GLU A 26 16.03 -0.43 -9.89
C GLU A 26 16.42 -1.70 -9.11
N GLY A 27 15.66 -2.76 -9.27
CA GLY A 27 16.00 -4.07 -8.69
C GLY A 27 15.45 -4.34 -7.30
N TRP A 28 14.55 -3.50 -6.79
CA TRP A 28 13.90 -3.74 -5.51
C TRP A 28 12.81 -4.80 -5.62
N ASN A 29 12.56 -5.53 -4.53
CA ASN A 29 11.31 -6.25 -4.38
C ASN A 29 10.21 -5.24 -4.09
N VAL A 30 9.13 -5.28 -4.86
CA VAL A 30 8.03 -4.32 -4.75
C VAL A 30 6.73 -5.05 -4.45
N ALA A 31 6.18 -4.83 -3.27
CA ALA A 31 4.84 -5.29 -2.91
C ALA A 31 3.86 -4.15 -3.16
N ILE A 32 2.82 -4.39 -3.95
CA ILE A 32 1.80 -3.38 -4.23
C ILE A 32 0.44 -3.83 -3.71
N SER A 33 -0.27 -2.90 -3.08
CA SER A 33 -1.61 -3.15 -2.53
C SER A 33 -2.60 -2.10 -3.00
N ALA A 34 -3.79 -2.57 -3.35
CA ALA A 34 -4.95 -1.76 -3.69
C ALA A 34 -6.17 -2.69 -3.68
N ARG A 35 -7.37 -2.13 -3.77
CA ARG A 35 -8.61 -2.92 -3.73
C ARG A 35 -8.82 -3.73 -5.01
N ARG A 36 -8.48 -3.16 -6.18
CA ARG A 36 -8.72 -3.79 -7.47
C ARG A 36 -7.61 -4.74 -7.85
N GLU A 37 -7.82 -6.02 -7.58
CA GLU A 37 -6.84 -7.09 -7.80
C GLU A 37 -6.40 -7.19 -9.27
N ASN A 38 -7.33 -7.03 -10.21
CA ASN A 38 -7.02 -7.12 -11.64
C ASN A 38 -5.97 -6.07 -12.08
N LEU A 39 -6.08 -4.84 -11.56
CA LEU A 39 -5.11 -3.79 -11.87
C LEU A 39 -3.73 -4.08 -11.29
N LEU A 40 -3.69 -4.64 -10.07
CA LEU A 40 -2.43 -5.05 -9.45
C LEU A 40 -1.75 -6.14 -10.26
N LYS A 41 -2.50 -7.12 -10.73
CA LYS A 41 -1.98 -8.21 -11.55
C LYS A 41 -1.41 -7.72 -12.87
N GLU A 42 -2.11 -6.79 -13.53
CA GLU A 42 -1.62 -6.20 -14.77
C GLU A 42 -0.25 -5.55 -14.58
N ILE A 43 -0.08 -4.81 -13.47
CA ILE A 43 1.20 -4.16 -13.16
C ILE A 43 2.26 -5.21 -12.83
N ALA A 44 1.93 -6.21 -12.02
CA ALA A 44 2.86 -7.27 -11.65
C ALA A 44 3.35 -8.08 -12.86
N ASP A 45 2.49 -8.25 -13.87
CA ASP A 45 2.87 -8.95 -15.10
C ASP A 45 3.92 -8.20 -15.92
N THR A 46 4.09 -6.89 -15.70
CA THR A 46 5.07 -6.08 -16.43
C THR A 46 6.48 -6.19 -15.88
N ASN A 47 6.66 -6.67 -14.65
CA ASN A 47 7.98 -6.74 -14.02
C ASN A 47 7.98 -7.82 -12.92
N ALA A 48 8.90 -8.76 -13.04
CA ALA A 48 9.00 -9.89 -12.10
C ALA A 48 9.30 -9.47 -10.65
N ASN A 49 9.80 -8.26 -10.43
CA ASN A 49 10.07 -7.73 -9.09
C ASN A 49 8.82 -7.22 -8.37
N ILE A 50 7.68 -7.11 -9.07
CA ILE A 50 6.44 -6.61 -8.50
C ILE A 50 5.53 -7.77 -8.12
N SER A 51 5.04 -7.77 -6.88
CA SER A 51 4.11 -8.78 -6.36
C SER A 51 2.83 -8.11 -5.87
N PRO A 52 1.65 -8.62 -6.29
CA PRO A 52 0.38 -8.04 -5.88
C PRO A 52 -0.08 -8.59 -4.53
N PHE A 53 -0.58 -7.71 -3.69
CA PHE A 53 -1.20 -8.05 -2.39
C PHE A 53 -2.48 -7.23 -2.25
N PRO A 54 -3.62 -7.74 -2.75
CA PRO A 54 -4.89 -7.01 -2.67
C PRO A 54 -5.25 -6.65 -1.24
N LEU A 55 -5.71 -5.42 -1.04
CA LEU A 55 -5.99 -4.89 0.30
C LEU A 55 -6.95 -3.72 0.23
N ASP A 56 -7.99 -3.76 1.06
CA ASP A 56 -8.77 -2.59 1.45
C ASP A 56 -8.20 -2.06 2.77
N VAL A 57 -7.58 -0.90 2.74
CA VAL A 57 -6.92 -0.31 3.92
C VAL A 57 -7.88 0.07 5.05
N THR A 58 -9.19 0.08 4.79
CA THR A 58 -10.19 0.30 5.83
C THR A 58 -10.41 -0.94 6.72
N ASP A 59 -9.90 -2.08 6.32
CA ASP A 59 -9.94 -3.33 7.08
C ASP A 59 -8.64 -3.49 7.88
N LYS A 60 -8.69 -3.17 9.18
CA LYS A 60 -7.53 -3.21 10.08
C LYS A 60 -6.87 -4.59 10.14
N THR A 61 -7.68 -5.63 10.27
CA THR A 61 -7.21 -7.00 10.38
C THR A 61 -6.49 -7.42 9.10
N LYS A 62 -7.06 -7.05 7.96
CA LYS A 62 -6.48 -7.37 6.66
C LYS A 62 -5.17 -6.63 6.42
N CYS A 63 -5.06 -5.38 6.88
CA CYS A 63 -3.79 -4.64 6.81
C CYS A 63 -2.67 -5.42 7.50
N LYS A 64 -2.92 -5.93 8.70
CA LYS A 64 -1.93 -6.70 9.44
C LYS A 64 -1.61 -8.03 8.75
N GLN A 65 -2.63 -8.74 8.27
CA GLN A 65 -2.44 -10.00 7.55
C GLN A 65 -1.58 -9.82 6.31
N VAL A 66 -1.87 -8.81 5.50
CA VAL A 66 -1.11 -8.52 4.29
C VAL A 66 0.33 -8.16 4.62
N PHE A 67 0.54 -7.34 5.65
CA PHE A 67 1.90 -7.00 6.08
C PHE A 67 2.69 -8.26 6.47
N GLU A 68 2.09 -9.16 7.24
CA GLU A 68 2.74 -10.42 7.62
C GLU A 68 3.06 -11.30 6.40
N GLU A 69 2.16 -11.36 5.42
CA GLU A 69 2.40 -12.09 4.17
C GLU A 69 3.61 -11.51 3.41
N ILE A 70 3.70 -10.19 3.32
CA ILE A 70 4.81 -9.51 2.66
C ILE A 70 6.12 -9.78 3.40
N LYS A 71 6.10 -9.66 4.72
CA LYS A 71 7.27 -9.91 5.56
C LYS A 71 7.76 -11.35 5.43
N ASN A 72 6.84 -12.32 5.42
CA ASN A 72 7.18 -13.73 5.25
C ASN A 72 7.76 -14.03 3.86
N LYS A 73 7.28 -13.35 2.83
CA LYS A 73 7.77 -13.56 1.47
C LYS A 73 9.17 -12.97 1.25
N PHE A 74 9.43 -11.78 1.78
CA PHE A 74 10.66 -11.04 1.48
C PHE A 74 11.65 -10.94 2.65
N GLU A 75 11.29 -11.47 3.80
CA GLU A 75 12.08 -11.49 5.04
C GLU A 75 12.27 -10.12 5.69
N ASN A 76 12.57 -9.08 4.90
CA ASN A 76 12.72 -7.73 5.43
C ASN A 76 11.97 -6.72 4.55
N ILE A 77 11.53 -5.63 5.16
CA ILE A 77 10.86 -4.53 4.48
C ILE A 77 11.59 -3.25 4.87
N ASP A 78 12.10 -2.53 3.87
CA ASP A 78 12.94 -1.35 4.08
C ASP A 78 12.13 -0.06 4.05
N ILE A 79 11.11 0.01 3.20
CA ILE A 79 10.26 1.19 3.05
C ILE A 79 8.80 0.77 2.96
N CYS A 80 7.92 1.50 3.63
CA CYS A 80 6.48 1.46 3.41
C CYS A 80 6.03 2.84 2.91
N PHE A 81 5.35 2.86 1.78
CA PHE A 81 4.83 4.07 1.16
C PHE A 81 3.31 3.99 1.08
N PHE A 82 2.64 4.81 1.88
CA PHE A 82 1.18 4.80 1.97
C PHE A 82 0.59 5.91 1.11
N SER A 83 0.12 5.57 -0.09
CA SER A 83 -0.45 6.52 -1.03
C SER A 83 -1.92 6.26 -1.37
N THR A 84 -2.59 5.40 -0.57
CA THR A 84 -4.01 5.15 -0.77
C THR A 84 -4.82 6.40 -0.46
N GLY A 85 -5.66 6.79 -1.39
CA GLY A 85 -6.57 7.91 -1.20
C GLY A 85 -7.76 7.79 -2.14
N THR A 86 -8.85 8.45 -1.78
CA THR A 86 -10.04 8.53 -2.63
C THR A 86 -10.53 9.97 -2.66
N TRP A 87 -11.11 10.34 -3.78
CA TRP A 87 -11.70 11.65 -4.00
C TRP A 87 -12.73 11.54 -5.13
N ASN A 88 -13.86 12.21 -4.99
CA ASN A 88 -14.88 12.25 -6.04
C ASN A 88 -15.26 13.69 -6.36
N PRO A 89 -14.63 14.32 -7.37
CA PRO A 89 -14.85 15.72 -7.70
C PRO A 89 -16.27 16.03 -8.22
N LYS A 90 -17.03 15.01 -8.64
CA LYS A 90 -18.39 15.22 -9.15
C LYS A 90 -19.40 15.65 -8.08
N LYS A 91 -19.04 15.54 -6.80
CA LYS A 91 -19.91 15.86 -5.66
C LYS A 91 -19.50 17.15 -4.94
N GLU A 92 -18.69 17.99 -5.56
CA GLU A 92 -18.15 19.19 -4.91
C GLU A 92 -19.14 20.30 -4.64
N LYS A 93 -20.29 20.29 -5.32
CA LYS A 93 -21.23 21.43 -5.27
C LYS A 93 -22.03 21.53 -3.98
N ASP A 94 -22.17 20.41 -3.27
CA ASP A 94 -22.96 20.33 -2.04
C ASP A 94 -22.18 19.61 -0.96
N ILE A 95 -22.45 19.95 0.30
CA ILE A 95 -21.88 19.20 1.43
C ILE A 95 -22.56 17.83 1.49
N ASP A 96 -21.81 16.80 1.19
CA ASP A 96 -22.26 15.40 1.28
C ASP A 96 -21.52 14.73 2.44
N ILE A 97 -22.20 14.56 3.55
CA ILE A 97 -21.63 13.99 4.78
C ILE A 97 -21.17 12.54 4.54
N GLY A 98 -21.95 11.75 3.82
CA GLY A 98 -21.60 10.37 3.50
C GLY A 98 -20.30 10.27 2.70
N GLN A 99 -20.10 11.16 1.73
CA GLN A 99 -18.85 11.22 0.98
C GLN A 99 -17.68 11.67 1.86
N MET A 100 -17.89 12.64 2.73
CA MET A 100 -16.86 13.10 3.66
C MET A 100 -16.42 11.98 4.60
N GLU A 101 -17.37 11.22 5.13
CA GLU A 101 -17.07 10.07 5.98
C GLU A 101 -16.25 9.02 5.22
N GLU A 102 -16.61 8.74 3.97
CA GLU A 102 -15.88 7.77 3.15
C GLU A 102 -14.45 8.25 2.85
N VAL A 103 -14.29 9.53 2.53
CA VAL A 103 -12.97 10.13 2.29
C VAL A 103 -12.10 10.02 3.55
N PHE A 104 -12.64 10.35 4.72
CA PHE A 104 -11.91 10.22 5.99
C PHE A 104 -11.59 8.76 6.31
N LYS A 105 -12.53 7.86 6.08
CA LYS A 105 -12.33 6.44 6.34
C LYS A 105 -11.17 5.88 5.53
N VAL A 106 -11.09 6.22 4.25
CA VAL A 106 -10.01 5.73 3.38
C VAL A 106 -8.73 6.53 3.59
N ASN A 107 -8.79 7.87 3.46
CA ASN A 107 -7.58 8.69 3.40
C ASN A 107 -6.90 8.86 4.75
N PHE A 108 -7.68 8.95 5.83
CA PHE A 108 -7.14 9.09 7.18
C PHE A 108 -7.01 7.75 7.89
N PHE A 109 -8.15 7.08 8.15
CA PHE A 109 -8.12 5.83 8.92
C PHE A 109 -7.44 4.70 8.17
N GLY A 110 -7.55 4.65 6.84
CA GLY A 110 -6.82 3.67 6.03
C GLY A 110 -5.30 3.82 6.17
N THR A 111 -4.81 5.05 6.20
CA THR A 111 -3.39 5.33 6.43
C THR A 111 -2.98 4.94 7.86
N VAL A 112 -3.79 5.31 8.87
CA VAL A 112 -3.53 4.95 10.26
C VAL A 112 -3.52 3.43 10.45
N ASN A 113 -4.45 2.71 9.83
CA ASN A 113 -4.48 1.24 9.87
C ASN A 113 -3.20 0.63 9.27
N SER A 114 -2.72 1.21 8.18
CA SER A 114 -1.49 0.77 7.52
C SER A 114 -0.26 1.02 8.40
N ILE A 115 -0.17 2.19 9.02
CA ILE A 115 0.90 2.54 9.95
C ILE A 115 0.88 1.57 11.14
N LYS A 116 -0.29 1.33 11.71
CA LYS A 116 -0.44 0.42 12.85
C LYS A 116 0.01 -1.00 12.52
N ALA A 117 -0.25 -1.44 11.29
CA ALA A 117 0.15 -2.78 10.85
C ALA A 117 1.67 -2.97 10.83
N VAL A 118 2.44 -1.92 10.56
CA VAL A 118 3.90 -1.99 10.43
C VAL A 118 4.67 -1.48 11.65
N GLU A 119 3.98 -0.85 12.59
CA GLU A 119 4.59 -0.14 13.72
C GLU A 119 5.56 -1.02 14.53
N GLU A 120 5.12 -2.18 14.97
CA GLU A 120 5.94 -3.08 15.79
C GLU A 120 7.21 -3.51 15.06
N TYR A 121 7.07 -3.84 13.78
CA TYR A 121 8.21 -4.27 12.97
C TYR A 121 9.28 -3.19 12.89
N PHE A 122 8.89 -1.95 12.52
CA PHE A 122 9.85 -0.87 12.38
C PHE A 122 10.44 -0.44 13.72
N LEU A 123 9.66 -0.44 14.79
CA LEU A 123 10.18 -0.16 16.12
C LEU A 123 11.20 -1.20 16.57
N SER A 124 10.99 -2.48 16.21
CA SER A 124 11.93 -3.55 16.55
C SER A 124 13.30 -3.41 15.87
N LEU A 125 13.38 -2.63 14.80
CA LEU A 125 14.64 -2.38 14.08
C LEU A 125 15.47 -1.26 14.69
N ILE A 126 14.93 -0.53 15.67
CA ILE A 126 15.66 0.55 16.33
C ILE A 126 16.58 -0.07 17.38
N HIS A 127 17.87 0.08 17.18
CA HIS A 127 18.90 -0.33 18.12
C HIS A 127 19.35 0.89 18.91
N ILE A 128 18.91 0.95 20.16
CA ILE A 128 19.28 2.05 21.07
C ILE A 128 20.37 1.56 22.03
#